data_931ec2a7373b0f25c915ba1a1b5ef2d2
#
_entry.id   931ec2a7373b0f25c915ba1a1b5ef2d2
#
_cell.length_a   1.000
_cell.length_b   1.000
_cell.length_c   1.000
_cell.angle_alpha   90.00
_cell.angle_beta   90.00
_cell.angle_gamma   90.00
#
_symmetry.space_group_name_H-M   'P 1'
#
loop_
_entity.id
_entity.type
_entity.pdbx_description
1 polymer ?
#
loop_
_entity_poly.entity_id
_entity_poly.type
_entity_poly.pdbx_seq_one_letter_code
_entity_poly.pdbx_strand_id
1 'polypeptide(L)'
;MPVANQRCVMAGPDPEVEVYLSQVHDGSVSAGFRALYEERLLLDVTLLIEEHHFQAHKALLATQSDYFRVMFTADMRERDQDRIHLKGLTAAGFGHILRFMYYGSLELSMASVQEILQAAMYVQLAEAVEFCCSFLLAQICLENCAEVMRLLEDFSVGVEGVTEQLDHFLLHNFVPLMSRADFLSYLSLERLQAYLGSDALSRFPEVELYEAVQAWLRHDRRRWRHTDTIVQSIRFCLMTPANIFEKVKTSEFYRYSRQLRQEVDQALGYFHEVNQQPLAETRSNRIRSARPQTAVFRGMIGHSMVNSKILLLQRPKVWWELEGPQVPLRPDCLAIVNNFAFLLGGEELGPDGEFHASSKVYRYDPRQNSWLRMADMSVPRSEFAVGVIGKFIYAVAGRTRDETFYSTERYDIAEDRWEFVEPYPVNKYGHEGTVLAGRLYITGGITSSSTSKQVCVFDPGREAGAGAGPAGGSRGAGGRSPLPASHAGCWENKSKMNYARCFHKMISHNGKLYVFGGVCVVLRASFESQGCPSTEVYDPDADEWTILASMPIGRSGHGVAVLDRQIMVLGGLCYNGHYSDSILTFDPDDNKWKEDEYPRMPCKLDGLQVCSLHFPEYVLEHVRRCS
;
A
#
# COMPACT_ATOMS: atom_id res chain seq x y z
N MET A 1 -23.23 -3.32 53.30
CA MET A 1 -24.42 -3.13 52.45
C MET A 1 -24.52 -4.33 51.54
N PRO A 2 -25.64 -5.04 51.43
CA PRO A 2 -25.72 -6.25 50.62
C PRO A 2 -25.69 -5.87 49.12
N VAL A 3 -24.77 -6.49 48.37
CA VAL A 3 -24.70 -6.39 46.93
C VAL A 3 -25.98 -7.00 46.35
N ALA A 4 -26.72 -6.21 45.59
CA ALA A 4 -27.93 -6.66 44.93
C ALA A 4 -27.57 -7.74 43.88
N ASN A 5 -27.98 -8.99 44.14
CA ASN A 5 -27.96 -10.09 43.20
C ASN A 5 -28.83 -9.72 41.99
N GLN A 6 -28.22 -9.31 40.89
CA GLN A 6 -28.90 -9.28 39.61
C GLN A 6 -29.14 -10.73 39.18
N ARG A 7 -30.38 -11.17 39.27
CA ARG A 7 -30.83 -12.49 38.81
C ARG A 7 -30.98 -12.42 37.27
N CYS A 8 -30.22 -13.22 36.55
CA CYS A 8 -30.44 -13.41 35.10
C CYS A 8 -31.47 -14.56 34.98
N VAL A 9 -32.64 -14.26 34.48
CA VAL A 9 -33.68 -15.25 34.19
C VAL A 9 -33.75 -15.41 32.69
N MET A 10 -33.57 -16.63 32.18
CA MET A 10 -33.81 -16.96 30.78
C MET A 10 -35.09 -17.77 30.63
N ALA A 11 -35.82 -17.56 29.53
CA ALA A 11 -36.98 -18.40 29.21
C ALA A 11 -36.51 -19.83 28.96
N GLY A 12 -37.07 -20.80 29.66
CA GLY A 12 -36.81 -22.23 29.48
C GLY A 12 -37.40 -22.76 28.15
N PRO A 13 -37.06 -23.99 27.75
CA PRO A 13 -37.61 -24.62 26.57
C PRO A 13 -39.12 -24.96 26.69
N ASP A 14 -39.69 -24.85 27.87
CA ASP A 14 -41.10 -25.02 28.17
C ASP A 14 -41.62 -23.70 28.81
N PRO A 15 -42.77 -23.15 28.36
CA PRO A 15 -43.30 -21.87 28.87
C PRO A 15 -43.67 -21.89 30.36
N GLU A 16 -43.75 -23.05 30.99
CA GLU A 16 -44.00 -23.19 32.42
C GLU A 16 -42.72 -23.29 33.28
N VAL A 17 -41.50 -23.25 32.64
CA VAL A 17 -40.22 -23.42 33.34
C VAL A 17 -39.40 -22.14 33.28
N GLU A 18 -39.12 -21.55 34.42
CA GLU A 18 -38.17 -20.46 34.59
C GLU A 18 -36.77 -21.01 34.98
N VAL A 19 -35.73 -20.60 34.27
CA VAL A 19 -34.35 -21.00 34.55
C VAL A 19 -33.61 -19.87 35.26
N TYR A 20 -33.16 -20.11 36.47
CA TYR A 20 -32.36 -19.17 37.25
C TYR A 20 -30.88 -19.52 37.13
N LEU A 21 -30.08 -18.59 36.62
CA LEU A 21 -28.62 -18.73 36.49
C LEU A 21 -27.91 -18.05 37.65
N SER A 22 -27.02 -18.75 38.30
CA SER A 22 -26.16 -18.18 39.36
C SER A 22 -24.93 -17.55 38.72
N GLN A 23 -24.79 -16.24 38.89
CA GLN A 23 -23.59 -15.51 38.39
C GLN A 23 -22.34 -15.74 39.25
N VAL A 24 -22.50 -16.36 40.43
CA VAL A 24 -21.37 -16.63 41.34
C VAL A 24 -20.96 -18.11 41.40
N HIS A 25 -21.66 -18.97 40.64
CA HIS A 25 -21.46 -20.42 40.74
C HIS A 25 -20.02 -20.82 40.38
N ASP A 26 -19.53 -20.38 39.22
CA ASP A 26 -18.19 -20.75 38.74
C ASP A 26 -17.08 -20.27 39.68
N GLY A 27 -17.20 -19.02 40.16
CA GLY A 27 -16.31 -18.46 41.17
C GLY A 27 -16.33 -19.22 42.51
N SER A 28 -17.51 -19.72 42.93
CA SER A 28 -17.64 -20.48 44.19
C SER A 28 -17.03 -21.88 44.09
N VAL A 29 -17.14 -22.55 42.93
CA VAL A 29 -16.51 -23.85 42.70
C VAL A 29 -14.98 -23.73 42.70
N SER A 30 -14.44 -22.74 41.98
CA SER A 30 -13.01 -22.48 41.93
C SER A 30 -12.45 -22.11 43.34
N ALA A 31 -13.16 -21.25 44.09
CA ALA A 31 -12.77 -20.93 45.45
C ALA A 31 -12.82 -22.13 46.39
N GLY A 32 -13.78 -23.04 46.21
CA GLY A 32 -13.89 -24.30 46.96
C GLY A 32 -12.67 -25.22 46.73
N PHE A 33 -12.26 -25.46 45.49
CA PHE A 33 -11.07 -26.25 45.23
C PHE A 33 -9.79 -25.61 45.80
N ARG A 34 -9.67 -24.28 45.78
CA ARG A 34 -8.56 -23.55 46.41
C ARG A 34 -8.52 -23.77 47.93
N ALA A 35 -9.67 -23.64 48.61
CA ALA A 35 -9.73 -23.89 50.04
C ALA A 35 -9.35 -25.32 50.41
N LEU A 36 -9.87 -26.33 49.69
CA LEU A 36 -9.50 -27.73 49.88
C LEU A 36 -7.99 -27.98 49.69
N TYR A 37 -7.38 -27.31 48.73
CA TYR A 37 -5.94 -27.39 48.45
C TYR A 37 -5.10 -26.79 49.61
N GLU A 38 -5.50 -25.61 50.12
CA GLU A 38 -4.85 -24.94 51.23
C GLU A 38 -4.93 -25.73 52.54
N GLU A 39 -6.12 -26.32 52.79
CA GLU A 39 -6.38 -27.17 53.97
C GLU A 39 -5.85 -28.61 53.81
N ARG A 40 -5.30 -28.96 52.65
CA ARG A 40 -4.81 -30.31 52.28
C ARG A 40 -5.85 -31.41 52.44
N LEU A 41 -7.08 -31.09 52.09
CA LEU A 41 -8.21 -32.03 52.14
C LEU A 41 -8.48 -32.64 50.75
N LEU A 42 -8.90 -33.89 50.72
CA LEU A 42 -9.31 -34.66 49.53
C LEU A 42 -8.26 -34.73 48.41
N LEU A 43 -6.97 -34.51 48.74
CA LEU A 43 -5.89 -34.68 47.77
C LEU A 43 -5.72 -36.18 47.45
N ASP A 44 -5.92 -36.56 46.18
CA ASP A 44 -6.00 -37.94 45.75
C ASP A 44 -4.87 -38.37 44.79
N VAL A 45 -3.88 -37.47 44.52
CA VAL A 45 -2.68 -37.78 43.74
C VAL A 45 -1.46 -37.03 44.26
N THR A 46 -0.30 -37.66 44.20
CA THR A 46 1.01 -37.06 44.45
C THR A 46 1.85 -37.19 43.18
N LEU A 47 2.20 -36.04 42.58
CA LEU A 47 3.07 -35.96 41.43
C LEU A 47 4.49 -35.78 41.89
N LEU A 48 5.40 -36.62 41.39
CA LEU A 48 6.81 -36.66 41.73
C LEU A 48 7.61 -36.06 40.56
N ILE A 49 8.23 -34.91 40.79
CA ILE A 49 9.02 -34.20 39.80
C ILE A 49 10.38 -33.89 40.45
N GLU A 50 11.45 -34.40 39.85
CA GLU A 50 12.77 -34.40 40.49
C GLU A 50 12.68 -35.01 41.91
N GLU A 51 13.08 -34.31 42.96
CA GLU A 51 12.96 -34.73 44.36
C GLU A 51 11.74 -34.12 45.08
N HIS A 52 10.86 -33.42 44.37
CA HIS A 52 9.72 -32.72 44.94
C HIS A 52 8.41 -33.50 44.78
N HIS A 53 7.56 -33.37 45.81
CA HIS A 53 6.25 -34.00 45.88
C HIS A 53 5.13 -32.98 45.82
N PHE A 54 4.32 -33.01 44.76
CA PHE A 54 3.19 -32.12 44.57
C PHE A 54 1.87 -32.89 44.77
N GLN A 55 1.16 -32.60 45.85
CA GLN A 55 -0.16 -33.17 46.11
C GLN A 55 -1.25 -32.35 45.43
N ALA A 56 -2.21 -33.00 44.79
CA ALA A 56 -3.24 -32.34 44.02
C ALA A 56 -4.55 -33.15 43.94
N HIS A 57 -5.60 -32.53 43.36
CA HIS A 57 -6.88 -33.19 43.07
C HIS A 57 -6.87 -33.64 41.60
N LYS A 58 -7.01 -34.94 41.33
CA LYS A 58 -7.13 -35.48 39.95
C LYS A 58 -8.22 -34.78 39.16
N ALA A 59 -9.36 -34.54 39.78
CA ALA A 59 -10.50 -33.86 39.17
C ALA A 59 -10.14 -32.46 38.67
N LEU A 60 -9.46 -31.64 39.46
CA LEU A 60 -9.04 -30.29 39.07
C LEU A 60 -8.01 -30.35 37.93
N LEU A 61 -6.97 -31.17 38.09
CA LEU A 61 -5.95 -31.35 37.05
C LEU A 61 -6.57 -31.77 35.71
N ALA A 62 -7.51 -32.71 35.72
CA ALA A 62 -8.20 -33.19 34.53
C ALA A 62 -9.15 -32.18 33.89
N THR A 63 -9.68 -31.22 34.66
CA THR A 63 -10.53 -30.14 34.10
C THR A 63 -9.72 -29.05 33.43
N GLN A 64 -8.49 -28.81 33.88
CA GLN A 64 -7.62 -27.73 33.41
C GLN A 64 -6.65 -28.16 32.29
N SER A 65 -6.31 -29.45 32.21
CA SER A 65 -5.26 -29.98 31.35
C SER A 65 -5.72 -31.22 30.59
N ASP A 66 -5.60 -31.18 29.27
CA ASP A 66 -5.90 -32.33 28.41
C ASP A 66 -4.97 -33.51 28.67
N TYR A 67 -3.71 -33.25 28.99
CA TYR A 67 -2.74 -34.25 29.39
C TYR A 67 -3.20 -35.03 30.63
N PHE A 68 -3.58 -34.32 31.70
CA PHE A 68 -4.08 -34.94 32.91
C PHE A 68 -5.46 -35.57 32.72
N ARG A 69 -6.31 -34.98 31.90
CA ARG A 69 -7.62 -35.56 31.55
C ARG A 69 -7.46 -36.93 30.94
N VAL A 70 -6.61 -37.06 29.92
CA VAL A 70 -6.32 -38.34 29.28
C VAL A 70 -5.71 -39.31 30.28
N MET A 71 -4.73 -38.89 31.08
CA MET A 71 -4.05 -39.73 32.08
C MET A 71 -5.02 -40.33 33.11
N PHE A 72 -6.01 -39.56 33.59
CA PHE A 72 -6.90 -39.99 34.66
C PHE A 72 -8.23 -40.61 34.18
N THR A 73 -8.63 -40.41 32.90
CA THR A 73 -9.91 -40.87 32.38
C THR A 73 -9.79 -41.97 31.34
N ALA A 74 -8.64 -42.10 30.64
CA ALA A 74 -8.38 -43.20 29.71
C ALA A 74 -7.89 -44.45 30.44
N ASP A 75 -7.73 -45.55 29.67
CA ASP A 75 -7.27 -46.84 30.22
C ASP A 75 -5.73 -46.85 30.35
N MET A 76 -5.24 -45.91 31.18
CA MET A 76 -3.83 -45.70 31.45
C MET A 76 -3.43 -46.28 32.81
N ARG A 77 -2.21 -46.75 32.96
CA ARG A 77 -1.69 -47.33 34.23
C ARG A 77 -1.72 -46.30 35.38
N GLU A 78 -1.55 -45.05 35.09
CA GLU A 78 -1.50 -43.93 36.02
C GLU A 78 -2.87 -43.58 36.62
N ARG A 79 -3.98 -44.02 36.01
CA ARG A 79 -5.35 -43.75 36.45
C ARG A 79 -5.61 -44.17 37.91
N ASP A 80 -5.13 -45.37 38.26
CA ASP A 80 -5.37 -45.98 39.57
C ASP A 80 -4.18 -45.78 40.54
N GLN A 81 -3.15 -45.03 40.14
CA GLN A 81 -1.98 -44.71 40.97
C GLN A 81 -2.22 -43.44 41.81
N ASP A 82 -1.77 -43.51 43.07
CA ASP A 82 -1.74 -42.35 43.99
C ASP A 82 -0.43 -41.57 43.90
N ARG A 83 0.61 -42.16 43.25
CA ARG A 83 1.93 -41.54 43.06
C ARG A 83 2.37 -41.70 41.61
N ILE A 84 2.64 -40.57 40.93
CA ILE A 84 2.98 -40.54 39.50
C ILE A 84 4.28 -39.76 39.32
N HIS A 85 5.24 -40.34 38.61
CA HIS A 85 6.49 -39.67 38.24
C HIS A 85 6.35 -38.97 36.91
N LEU A 86 6.51 -37.63 36.90
CA LEU A 86 6.59 -36.82 35.69
C LEU A 86 8.07 -36.50 35.40
N LYS A 87 8.57 -36.98 34.26
CA LYS A 87 9.97 -36.81 33.84
C LYS A 87 10.06 -35.70 32.80
N GLY A 88 11.16 -34.94 32.78
CA GLY A 88 11.40 -33.89 31.79
C GLY A 88 10.78 -32.52 32.16
N LEU A 89 10.38 -32.36 33.41
CA LEU A 89 9.92 -31.09 34.02
C LEU A 89 10.82 -30.69 35.15
N THR A 90 10.96 -29.39 35.38
CA THR A 90 11.56 -28.85 36.62
C THR A 90 10.49 -28.69 37.71
N ALA A 91 10.88 -28.91 38.97
CA ALA A 91 9.95 -28.70 40.09
C ALA A 91 9.49 -27.26 40.21
N ALA A 92 10.38 -26.29 39.89
CA ALA A 92 10.06 -24.86 39.90
C ALA A 92 8.99 -24.52 38.84
N GLY A 93 9.21 -24.91 37.56
CA GLY A 93 8.26 -24.65 36.47
C GLY A 93 6.89 -25.27 36.71
N PHE A 94 6.87 -26.55 37.13
CA PHE A 94 5.60 -27.22 37.44
C PHE A 94 4.90 -26.60 38.67
N GLY A 95 5.62 -26.15 39.67
CA GLY A 95 5.05 -25.48 40.84
C GLY A 95 4.27 -24.23 40.48
N HIS A 96 4.76 -23.42 39.53
CA HIS A 96 4.02 -22.26 38.98
C HIS A 96 2.78 -22.69 38.25
N ILE A 97 2.85 -23.73 37.42
CA ILE A 97 1.69 -24.26 36.67
C ILE A 97 0.62 -24.82 37.62
N LEU A 98 1.03 -25.61 38.63
CA LEU A 98 0.08 -26.14 39.60
C LEU A 98 -0.61 -25.01 40.39
N ARG A 99 0.16 -23.97 40.79
CA ARG A 99 -0.40 -22.80 41.44
C ARG A 99 -1.40 -22.08 40.50
N PHE A 100 -1.06 -21.94 39.21
CA PHE A 100 -1.98 -21.35 38.23
C PHE A 100 -3.29 -22.13 38.13
N MET A 101 -3.25 -23.47 38.11
CA MET A 101 -4.46 -24.29 38.07
C MET A 101 -5.39 -24.07 39.26
N TYR A 102 -4.86 -23.76 40.45
CA TYR A 102 -5.66 -23.51 41.66
C TYR A 102 -6.07 -22.04 41.80
N TYR A 103 -5.20 -21.10 41.43
CA TYR A 103 -5.39 -19.69 41.76
C TYR A 103 -5.76 -18.82 40.55
N GLY A 104 -5.61 -19.32 39.31
CA GLY A 104 -5.89 -18.59 38.08
C GLY A 104 -4.95 -17.41 37.84
N SER A 105 -3.81 -17.35 38.53
CA SER A 105 -2.80 -16.29 38.36
C SER A 105 -1.43 -16.88 38.14
N LEU A 106 -0.70 -16.39 37.14
CA LEU A 106 0.63 -16.85 36.76
C LEU A 106 1.64 -15.71 36.93
N GLU A 107 2.65 -15.94 37.77
CA GLU A 107 3.76 -15.00 37.98
C GLU A 107 4.89 -15.35 37.00
N LEU A 108 5.21 -14.41 36.09
CA LEU A 108 6.20 -14.59 35.04
C LEU A 108 7.37 -13.63 35.20
N SER A 109 8.59 -14.14 35.00
CA SER A 109 9.82 -13.36 34.90
C SER A 109 10.71 -13.96 33.81
N MET A 110 11.66 -13.19 33.27
CA MET A 110 12.60 -13.71 32.27
C MET A 110 13.41 -14.90 32.79
N ALA A 111 13.68 -14.98 34.10
CA ALA A 111 14.40 -16.08 34.73
C ALA A 111 13.58 -17.37 34.84
N SER A 112 12.25 -17.29 34.93
CA SER A 112 11.36 -18.44 35.19
C SER A 112 10.52 -18.84 33.96
N VAL A 113 10.33 -17.95 32.99
CA VAL A 113 9.39 -18.16 31.88
C VAL A 113 9.70 -19.40 31.04
N GLN A 114 10.98 -19.74 30.85
CA GLN A 114 11.37 -20.92 30.10
C GLN A 114 10.86 -22.21 30.76
N GLU A 115 11.09 -22.37 32.07
CA GLU A 115 10.66 -23.55 32.81
C GLU A 115 9.13 -23.64 32.92
N ILE A 116 8.47 -22.48 33.08
CA ILE A 116 6.99 -22.40 33.12
C ILE A 116 6.41 -22.76 31.77
N LEU A 117 6.95 -22.22 30.66
CA LEU A 117 6.50 -22.52 29.30
C LEU A 117 6.68 -24.01 28.99
N GLN A 118 7.82 -24.58 29.34
CA GLN A 118 8.08 -26.02 29.20
C GLN A 118 7.06 -26.87 29.97
N ALA A 119 6.75 -26.48 31.21
CA ALA A 119 5.77 -27.18 32.02
C ALA A 119 4.36 -27.03 31.49
N ALA A 120 3.97 -25.82 31.05
CA ALA A 120 2.66 -25.54 30.47
C ALA A 120 2.40 -26.35 29.19
N MET A 121 3.41 -26.44 28.30
CA MET A 121 3.33 -27.24 27.09
C MET A 121 3.29 -28.73 27.37
N TYR A 122 4.09 -29.21 28.32
CA TYR A 122 4.09 -30.61 28.71
C TYR A 122 2.71 -31.07 29.21
N VAL A 123 2.08 -30.27 30.05
CA VAL A 123 0.74 -30.58 30.57
C VAL A 123 -0.39 -30.08 29.66
N GLN A 124 -0.09 -29.57 28.48
CA GLN A 124 -1.07 -29.08 27.49
C GLN A 124 -2.04 -28.05 28.06
N LEU A 125 -1.51 -27.03 28.75
CA LEU A 125 -2.27 -25.92 29.34
C LEU A 125 -2.19 -24.68 28.46
N ALA A 126 -3.09 -24.59 27.47
CA ALA A 126 -3.03 -23.57 26.41
C ALA A 126 -3.00 -22.13 26.93
N GLU A 127 -3.82 -21.79 27.91
CA GLU A 127 -3.90 -20.44 28.50
C GLU A 127 -2.56 -20.01 29.15
N ALA A 128 -1.88 -20.92 29.84
CA ALA A 128 -0.57 -20.64 30.42
C ALA A 128 0.51 -20.46 29.35
N VAL A 129 0.42 -21.19 28.23
CA VAL A 129 1.31 -21.01 27.06
C VAL A 129 1.07 -19.63 26.45
N GLU A 130 -0.17 -19.22 26.25
CA GLU A 130 -0.51 -17.88 25.73
C GLU A 130 0.01 -16.76 26.63
N PHE A 131 -0.09 -16.89 27.95
CA PHE A 131 0.47 -15.93 28.89
C PHE A 131 2.00 -15.85 28.82
N CYS A 132 2.68 -16.99 28.73
CA CYS A 132 4.14 -17.01 28.56
C CYS A 132 4.57 -16.34 27.24
N CYS A 133 3.87 -16.62 26.13
CA CYS A 133 4.15 -15.99 24.83
C CYS A 133 3.89 -14.48 24.86
N SER A 134 2.76 -14.06 25.40
CA SER A 134 2.42 -12.63 25.55
C SER A 134 3.44 -11.89 26.41
N PHE A 135 3.89 -12.52 27.51
CA PHE A 135 4.96 -11.98 28.34
C PHE A 135 6.28 -11.85 27.57
N LEU A 136 6.73 -12.90 26.87
CA LEU A 136 7.96 -12.89 26.08
C LEU A 136 7.93 -11.79 25.01
N LEU A 137 6.82 -11.64 24.29
CA LEU A 137 6.64 -10.59 23.29
C LEU A 137 6.58 -9.19 23.89
N ALA A 138 6.02 -9.04 25.09
CA ALA A 138 5.98 -7.75 25.79
C ALA A 138 7.36 -7.33 26.34
N GLN A 139 8.23 -8.29 26.66
CA GLN A 139 9.58 -8.06 27.21
C GLN A 139 10.69 -8.12 26.14
N ILE A 140 10.34 -8.35 24.86
CA ILE A 140 11.33 -8.46 23.80
C ILE A 140 12.06 -7.11 23.59
N CYS A 141 13.38 -7.17 23.51
CA CYS A 141 14.25 -6.03 23.24
C CYS A 141 15.44 -6.47 22.38
N LEU A 142 16.28 -5.53 21.99
CA LEU A 142 17.46 -5.84 21.16
C LEU A 142 18.41 -6.83 21.84
N GLU A 143 18.50 -6.77 23.17
CA GLU A 143 19.44 -7.55 23.98
C GLU A 143 19.02 -9.01 24.15
N ASN A 144 17.71 -9.30 24.19
CA ASN A 144 17.19 -10.64 24.50
C ASN A 144 16.46 -11.33 23.33
N CYS A 145 16.33 -10.66 22.17
CA CYS A 145 15.52 -11.18 21.05
C CYS A 145 15.99 -12.56 20.56
N ALA A 146 17.29 -12.83 20.51
CA ALA A 146 17.82 -14.14 20.10
C ALA A 146 17.41 -15.25 21.07
N GLU A 147 17.37 -14.97 22.37
CA GLU A 147 16.89 -15.89 23.40
C GLU A 147 15.38 -16.13 23.27
N VAL A 148 14.60 -15.07 23.13
CA VAL A 148 13.14 -15.17 22.94
C VAL A 148 12.81 -15.98 21.68
N MET A 149 13.49 -15.73 20.56
CA MET A 149 13.33 -16.51 19.32
C MET A 149 13.59 -17.99 19.55
N ARG A 150 14.70 -18.32 20.22
CA ARG A 150 15.07 -19.69 20.53
C ARG A 150 14.00 -20.37 21.40
N LEU A 151 13.53 -19.71 22.45
CA LEU A 151 12.49 -20.26 23.32
C LEU A 151 11.19 -20.56 22.55
N LEU A 152 10.73 -19.63 21.69
CA LEU A 152 9.52 -19.82 20.92
C LEU A 152 9.65 -20.93 19.85
N GLU A 153 10.84 -21.14 19.28
CA GLU A 153 11.11 -22.21 18.31
C GLU A 153 11.34 -23.56 18.97
N ASP A 154 12.18 -23.64 20.03
CA ASP A 154 12.49 -24.89 20.75
C ASP A 154 11.23 -25.57 21.27
N PHE A 155 10.24 -24.79 21.66
CA PHE A 155 8.97 -25.30 22.14
C PHE A 155 7.92 -25.44 21.03
N SER A 156 8.23 -25.13 19.76
CA SER A 156 7.29 -25.23 18.61
C SER A 156 5.94 -24.61 18.93
N VAL A 157 5.95 -23.42 19.51
CA VAL A 157 4.73 -22.76 20.00
C VAL A 157 3.82 -22.42 18.84
N GLY A 158 2.70 -23.14 18.72
CA GLY A 158 1.69 -22.96 17.68
C GLY A 158 0.59 -21.95 18.05
N VAL A 159 0.91 -20.92 18.82
CA VAL A 159 -0.06 -19.88 19.20
C VAL A 159 -0.24 -18.88 18.07
N GLU A 160 -1.49 -18.68 17.65
CA GLU A 160 -1.84 -17.75 16.56
C GLU A 160 -1.37 -16.33 16.90
N GLY A 161 -0.79 -15.64 15.92
CA GLY A 161 -0.33 -14.25 16.04
C GLY A 161 1.04 -14.04 16.70
N VAL A 162 1.62 -15.05 17.37
CA VAL A 162 2.93 -14.91 18.05
C VAL A 162 4.05 -14.73 17.04
N THR A 163 4.05 -15.52 15.97
CA THR A 163 5.05 -15.45 14.91
C THR A 163 5.01 -14.10 14.18
N GLU A 164 3.82 -13.61 13.87
CA GLU A 164 3.64 -12.32 13.20
C GLU A 164 4.13 -11.15 14.06
N GLN A 165 3.85 -11.16 15.36
CA GLN A 165 4.31 -10.12 16.29
C GLN A 165 5.83 -10.16 16.45
N LEU A 166 6.41 -11.34 16.56
CA LEU A 166 7.86 -11.53 16.63
C LEU A 166 8.52 -11.03 15.33
N ASP A 167 8.03 -11.45 14.16
CA ASP A 167 8.58 -11.03 12.87
C ASP A 167 8.41 -9.52 12.67
N HIS A 168 7.33 -8.93 13.13
CA HIS A 168 7.15 -7.48 13.11
C HIS A 168 8.24 -6.76 13.92
N PHE A 169 8.54 -7.23 15.14
CA PHE A 169 9.62 -6.67 15.95
C PHE A 169 10.99 -6.82 15.28
N LEU A 170 11.29 -8.01 14.75
CA LEU A 170 12.57 -8.32 14.10
C LEU A 170 12.78 -7.52 12.83
N LEU A 171 11.77 -7.39 11.99
CA LEU A 171 11.82 -6.59 10.76
C LEU A 171 11.94 -5.09 11.07
N HIS A 172 11.26 -4.61 12.10
CA HIS A 172 11.34 -3.21 12.53
C HIS A 172 12.74 -2.83 13.04
N ASN A 173 13.43 -3.77 13.67
CA ASN A 173 14.76 -3.58 14.28
C ASN A 173 15.86 -4.33 13.51
N PHE A 174 15.65 -4.67 12.25
CA PHE A 174 16.50 -5.60 11.51
C PHE A 174 17.98 -5.17 11.47
N VAL A 175 18.28 -3.93 11.02
CA VAL A 175 19.67 -3.45 10.90
C VAL A 175 20.37 -3.37 12.26
N PRO A 176 19.81 -2.80 13.33
CA PRO A 176 20.38 -2.87 14.67
C PRO A 176 20.68 -4.30 15.14
N LEU A 177 19.78 -5.25 14.90
CA LEU A 177 19.95 -6.65 15.28
C LEU A 177 21.10 -7.32 14.53
N MET A 178 21.32 -6.97 13.27
CA MET A 178 22.42 -7.51 12.45
C MET A 178 23.82 -7.09 12.91
N SER A 179 23.94 -6.18 13.87
CA SER A 179 25.21 -5.85 14.52
C SER A 179 25.53 -6.76 15.73
N ARG A 180 24.61 -7.63 16.15
CA ARG A 180 24.72 -8.47 17.34
C ARG A 180 25.17 -9.89 16.99
N ALA A 181 26.21 -10.37 17.65
CA ALA A 181 26.80 -11.69 17.40
C ALA A 181 25.85 -12.84 17.78
N ASP A 182 25.06 -12.69 18.85
CA ASP A 182 24.08 -13.67 19.32
C ASP A 182 22.96 -13.85 18.27
N PHE A 183 22.41 -12.77 17.77
CA PHE A 183 21.40 -12.79 16.70
C PHE A 183 21.95 -13.36 15.40
N LEU A 184 23.15 -12.94 14.99
CA LEU A 184 23.82 -13.47 13.80
C LEU A 184 24.09 -14.97 13.88
N SER A 185 24.43 -15.49 15.08
CA SER A 185 24.64 -16.92 15.29
C SER A 185 23.37 -17.73 15.07
N TYR A 186 22.27 -17.19 15.48
CA TYR A 186 20.97 -17.85 15.45
C TYR A 186 20.26 -17.75 14.09
N LEU A 187 20.48 -16.65 13.33
CA LEU A 187 19.78 -16.37 12.08
C LEU A 187 20.18 -17.33 10.96
N SER A 188 19.26 -18.20 10.54
CA SER A 188 19.44 -19.12 9.41
C SER A 188 19.44 -18.40 8.06
N LEU A 189 19.92 -19.08 7.00
CA LEU A 189 19.89 -18.56 5.63
C LEU A 189 18.44 -18.34 5.15
N GLU A 190 17.59 -19.33 5.38
CA GLU A 190 16.20 -19.32 4.93
C GLU A 190 15.43 -18.15 5.54
N ARG A 191 15.62 -17.93 6.84
CA ARG A 191 15.00 -16.83 7.57
C ARG A 191 15.53 -15.46 7.12
N LEU A 192 16.85 -15.35 6.94
CA LEU A 192 17.47 -14.14 6.39
C LEU A 192 16.93 -13.80 4.99
N GLN A 193 16.79 -14.82 4.11
CA GLN A 193 16.19 -14.61 2.78
C GLN A 193 14.72 -14.19 2.84
N ALA A 194 13.92 -14.79 3.73
CA ALA A 194 12.53 -14.42 3.94
C ALA A 194 12.42 -12.96 4.38
N TYR A 195 13.23 -12.52 5.34
CA TYR A 195 13.26 -11.13 5.80
C TYR A 195 13.70 -10.17 4.70
N LEU A 196 14.80 -10.45 4.00
CA LEU A 196 15.26 -9.63 2.88
C LEU A 196 14.27 -9.63 1.69
N GLY A 197 13.40 -10.61 1.60
CA GLY A 197 12.29 -10.64 0.63
C GLY A 197 11.12 -9.74 1.01
N SER A 198 10.98 -9.40 2.30
CA SER A 198 9.85 -8.65 2.84
C SER A 198 9.91 -7.16 2.47
N ASP A 199 8.76 -6.59 2.14
CA ASP A 199 8.60 -5.15 1.94
C ASP A 199 8.53 -4.37 3.28
N ALA A 200 8.41 -5.07 4.42
CA ALA A 200 8.45 -4.45 5.75
C ALA A 200 9.82 -3.86 6.13
N LEU A 201 10.88 -4.17 5.35
CA LEU A 201 12.20 -3.52 5.47
C LEU A 201 12.27 -2.15 4.77
N SER A 202 11.16 -1.57 4.35
CA SER A 202 11.06 -0.30 3.60
C SER A 202 11.70 0.90 4.31
N ARG A 203 11.86 0.85 5.62
CA ARG A 203 12.51 1.89 6.44
C ARG A 203 14.03 1.91 6.34
N PHE A 204 14.65 0.84 5.84
CA PHE A 204 16.09 0.74 5.71
C PHE A 204 16.54 0.92 4.26
N PRO A 205 17.50 1.83 3.97
CA PRO A 205 18.11 1.92 2.66
C PRO A 205 18.79 0.59 2.27
N GLU A 206 18.77 0.27 0.97
CA GLU A 206 19.37 -1.00 0.49
C GLU A 206 20.87 -1.13 0.79
N VAL A 207 21.58 -0.01 0.94
CA VAL A 207 22.99 -0.03 1.34
C VAL A 207 23.16 -0.57 2.76
N GLU A 208 22.27 -0.22 3.70
CA GLU A 208 22.29 -0.73 5.06
C GLU A 208 21.91 -2.22 5.11
N LEU A 209 20.94 -2.64 4.30
CA LEU A 209 20.58 -4.04 4.15
C LEU A 209 21.74 -4.87 3.56
N TYR A 210 22.50 -4.31 2.62
CA TYR A 210 23.71 -4.95 2.10
C TYR A 210 24.80 -5.04 3.17
N GLU A 211 25.04 -4.00 3.97
CA GLU A 211 26.00 -4.03 5.08
C GLU A 211 25.57 -5.07 6.14
N ALA A 212 24.28 -5.21 6.41
CA ALA A 212 23.73 -6.26 7.26
C ALA A 212 24.00 -7.66 6.71
N VAL A 213 23.81 -7.88 5.41
CA VAL A 213 24.19 -9.15 4.75
C VAL A 213 25.70 -9.42 4.88
N GLN A 214 26.56 -8.42 4.71
CA GLN A 214 27.98 -8.57 4.91
C GLN A 214 28.33 -8.98 6.35
N ALA A 215 27.66 -8.38 7.34
CA ALA A 215 27.86 -8.75 8.76
C ALA A 215 27.52 -10.23 8.99
N TRP A 216 26.41 -10.72 8.44
CA TRP A 216 26.01 -12.13 8.53
C TRP A 216 27.01 -13.08 7.84
N LEU A 217 27.50 -12.70 6.66
CA LEU A 217 28.51 -13.49 5.93
C LEU A 217 29.85 -13.52 6.68
N ARG A 218 30.29 -12.39 7.25
CA ARG A 218 31.55 -12.30 8.02
C ARG A 218 31.51 -13.06 9.32
N HIS A 219 30.33 -13.22 9.92
CA HIS A 219 30.19 -13.89 11.22
C HIS A 219 30.65 -15.35 11.18
N ASP A 220 30.42 -16.08 10.07
CA ASP A 220 30.95 -17.44 9.86
C ASP A 220 31.44 -17.60 8.41
N ARG A 221 32.72 -17.92 8.24
CA ARG A 221 33.32 -18.11 6.90
C ARG A 221 32.62 -19.20 6.07
N ARG A 222 31.98 -20.17 6.70
CA ARG A 222 31.18 -21.20 6.02
C ARG A 222 29.98 -20.61 5.26
N ARG A 223 29.49 -19.46 5.69
CA ARG A 223 28.38 -18.74 5.05
C ARG A 223 28.74 -18.10 3.73
N TRP A 224 30.01 -17.92 3.43
CA TRP A 224 30.47 -17.35 2.15
C TRP A 224 29.96 -18.11 0.92
N ARG A 225 29.76 -19.44 1.03
CA ARG A 225 29.16 -20.26 -0.02
C ARG A 225 27.75 -19.81 -0.42
N HIS A 226 27.06 -19.07 0.43
CA HIS A 226 25.70 -18.56 0.23
C HIS A 226 25.66 -17.14 -0.34
N THR A 227 26.84 -16.52 -0.62
CA THR A 227 26.93 -15.15 -1.12
C THR A 227 26.11 -14.95 -2.38
N ASP A 228 26.24 -15.83 -3.39
CA ASP A 228 25.54 -15.73 -4.67
C ASP A 228 24.01 -15.80 -4.52
N THR A 229 23.53 -16.55 -3.55
CA THR A 229 22.12 -16.71 -3.25
C THR A 229 21.55 -15.50 -2.52
N ILE A 230 22.25 -15.01 -1.50
CA ILE A 230 21.72 -13.96 -0.61
C ILE A 230 21.74 -12.58 -1.27
N VAL A 231 22.74 -12.27 -2.10
CA VAL A 231 22.87 -10.97 -2.76
C VAL A 231 21.73 -10.70 -3.74
N GLN A 232 21.09 -11.74 -4.29
CA GLN A 232 19.90 -11.61 -5.13
C GLN A 232 18.70 -11.01 -4.39
N SER A 233 18.70 -11.01 -3.05
CA SER A 233 17.64 -10.42 -2.24
C SER A 233 17.83 -8.90 -2.02
N ILE A 234 18.97 -8.34 -2.40
CA ILE A 234 19.28 -6.91 -2.31
C ILE A 234 18.86 -6.21 -3.60
N ARG A 235 18.27 -5.03 -3.48
CA ARG A 235 17.74 -4.25 -4.62
C ARG A 235 18.74 -3.16 -5.03
N PHE A 236 19.83 -3.56 -5.68
CA PHE A 236 20.97 -2.67 -6.01
C PHE A 236 20.58 -1.45 -6.84
N CYS A 237 19.54 -1.52 -7.67
CA CYS A 237 19.01 -0.38 -8.43
C CYS A 237 18.36 0.72 -7.54
N LEU A 238 18.12 0.45 -6.26
CA LEU A 238 17.64 1.43 -5.28
C LEU A 238 18.75 2.11 -4.49
N MET A 239 20.01 1.66 -4.64
CA MET A 239 21.18 2.33 -4.07
C MET A 239 21.55 3.56 -4.91
N THR A 240 22.38 4.43 -4.36
CA THR A 240 23.03 5.46 -5.18
C THR A 240 24.26 4.90 -5.87
N PRO A 241 24.68 5.42 -7.05
CA PRO A 241 25.93 5.02 -7.68
C PRO A 241 27.14 5.15 -6.74
N ALA A 242 27.19 6.20 -5.91
CA ALA A 242 28.24 6.40 -4.90
C ALA A 242 28.31 5.22 -3.93
N ASN A 243 27.16 4.79 -3.37
CA ASN A 243 27.10 3.64 -2.46
C ASN A 243 27.59 2.34 -3.12
N ILE A 244 27.28 2.14 -4.41
CA ILE A 244 27.77 0.97 -5.16
C ILE A 244 29.30 1.01 -5.28
N PHE A 245 29.88 2.16 -5.63
CA PHE A 245 31.34 2.28 -5.76
C PHE A 245 32.06 2.19 -4.42
N GLU A 246 31.57 2.86 -3.39
CA GLU A 246 32.23 2.99 -2.10
C GLU A 246 32.02 1.80 -1.16
N LYS A 247 30.85 1.19 -1.18
CA LYS A 247 30.46 0.14 -0.23
C LYS A 247 30.43 -1.27 -0.85
N VAL A 248 29.93 -1.39 -2.09
CA VAL A 248 29.74 -2.70 -2.71
C VAL A 248 31.02 -3.16 -3.43
N LYS A 249 31.56 -2.35 -4.34
CA LYS A 249 32.77 -2.74 -5.14
C LYS A 249 34.04 -2.86 -4.31
N THR A 250 34.13 -2.19 -3.19
CA THR A 250 35.27 -2.30 -2.26
C THR A 250 35.23 -3.54 -1.38
N SER A 251 34.07 -4.19 -1.28
CA SER A 251 33.89 -5.35 -0.40
C SER A 251 34.66 -6.58 -0.91
N GLU A 252 35.08 -7.43 0.01
CA GLU A 252 35.68 -8.74 -0.30
C GLU A 252 34.72 -9.63 -1.09
N PHE A 253 33.41 -9.53 -0.82
CA PHE A 253 32.38 -10.34 -1.47
C PHE A 253 32.22 -9.99 -2.95
N TYR A 254 32.46 -8.75 -3.37
CA TYR A 254 32.46 -8.35 -4.76
C TYR A 254 33.53 -9.09 -5.58
N ARG A 255 34.71 -9.33 -4.98
CA ARG A 255 35.78 -10.11 -5.61
C ARG A 255 35.46 -11.60 -5.65
N TYR A 256 34.80 -12.10 -4.63
CA TYR A 256 34.47 -13.52 -4.45
C TYR A 256 33.28 -13.96 -5.31
N SER A 257 32.17 -13.19 -5.33
CA SER A 257 30.89 -13.55 -5.96
C SER A 257 30.80 -13.09 -7.42
N ARG A 258 30.50 -14.02 -8.33
CA ARG A 258 30.18 -13.70 -9.71
C ARG A 258 28.80 -13.06 -9.81
N GLN A 259 27.84 -13.57 -9.06
CA GLN A 259 26.46 -13.06 -9.03
C GLN A 259 26.43 -11.59 -8.57
N LEU A 260 27.17 -11.26 -7.51
CA LEU A 260 27.22 -9.87 -7.03
C LEU A 260 27.77 -8.91 -8.10
N ARG A 261 28.77 -9.35 -8.88
CA ARG A 261 29.28 -8.53 -9.99
C ARG A 261 28.18 -8.31 -11.05
N GLN A 262 27.41 -9.34 -11.39
CA GLN A 262 26.31 -9.25 -12.36
C GLN A 262 25.21 -8.30 -11.87
N GLU A 263 24.79 -8.41 -10.59
CA GLU A 263 23.79 -7.50 -10.00
C GLU A 263 24.28 -6.03 -10.02
N VAL A 264 25.54 -5.82 -9.69
CA VAL A 264 26.16 -4.47 -9.74
C VAL A 264 26.24 -3.93 -11.16
N ASP A 265 26.65 -4.74 -12.14
CA ASP A 265 26.72 -4.31 -13.53
C ASP A 265 25.33 -3.98 -14.09
N GLN A 266 24.31 -4.77 -13.71
CA GLN A 266 22.91 -4.49 -14.05
C GLN A 266 22.43 -3.17 -13.43
N ALA A 267 22.76 -2.92 -12.15
CA ALA A 267 22.39 -1.68 -11.49
C ALA A 267 23.08 -0.46 -12.11
N LEU A 268 24.35 -0.58 -12.47
CA LEU A 268 25.07 0.50 -13.14
C LEU A 268 24.53 0.78 -14.55
N GLY A 269 24.15 -0.27 -15.31
CA GLY A 269 23.42 -0.12 -16.57
C GLY A 269 22.11 0.63 -16.38
N TYR A 270 21.33 0.27 -15.37
CA TYR A 270 20.08 0.94 -15.01
C TYR A 270 20.26 2.44 -14.69
N PHE A 271 21.37 2.82 -14.02
CA PHE A 271 21.68 4.24 -13.75
C PHE A 271 22.20 4.97 -15.00
N HIS A 272 22.86 4.27 -15.92
CA HIS A 272 23.34 4.85 -17.16
C HIS A 272 22.18 5.16 -18.12
N GLU A 273 21.21 4.26 -18.21
CA GLU A 273 20.05 4.37 -19.10
C GLU A 273 18.88 5.08 -18.39
N VAL A 274 19.10 6.34 -18.00
CA VAL A 274 18.16 7.13 -17.17
C VAL A 274 16.76 7.16 -17.76
N ASN A 275 16.62 7.32 -19.09
CA ASN A 275 15.32 7.42 -19.75
C ASN A 275 14.56 6.09 -19.74
N GLN A 276 15.26 4.96 -19.72
CA GLN A 276 14.64 3.64 -19.69
C GLN A 276 14.20 3.19 -18.29
N GLN A 277 14.65 3.87 -17.24
CA GLN A 277 14.28 3.51 -15.86
C GLN A 277 12.78 3.30 -15.65
N PRO A 278 11.88 4.16 -16.16
CA PRO A 278 10.44 3.96 -16.00
C PRO A 278 9.89 2.74 -16.74
N LEU A 279 10.61 2.21 -17.74
CA LEU A 279 10.21 1.06 -18.53
C LEU A 279 10.77 -0.26 -17.99
N ALA A 280 11.81 -0.18 -17.17
CA ALA A 280 12.42 -1.36 -16.55
C ALA A 280 11.59 -1.77 -15.31
N GLU A 281 11.03 -2.96 -15.35
CA GLU A 281 10.34 -3.56 -14.21
C GLU A 281 11.06 -4.85 -13.82
N THR A 282 11.90 -4.75 -12.80
CA THR A 282 12.68 -5.86 -12.26
C THR A 282 12.54 -5.92 -10.75
N ARG A 283 12.88 -7.07 -10.15
CA ARG A 283 12.94 -7.17 -8.69
C ARG A 283 13.91 -6.16 -8.08
N SER A 284 15.02 -5.89 -8.75
CA SER A 284 16.10 -5.03 -8.25
C SER A 284 15.76 -3.54 -8.21
N ASN A 285 14.76 -3.07 -8.98
CA ASN A 285 14.34 -1.65 -9.00
C ASN A 285 12.98 -1.38 -8.36
N ARG A 286 12.25 -2.43 -7.95
CA ARG A 286 10.97 -2.30 -7.25
C ARG A 286 11.19 -1.78 -5.83
N ILE A 287 10.48 -0.71 -5.46
CA ILE A 287 10.52 -0.14 -4.09
C ILE A 287 9.98 -1.14 -3.07
N ARG A 288 10.63 -1.23 -1.90
CA ARG A 288 10.04 -1.88 -0.73
C ARG A 288 8.95 -0.99 -0.18
N SER A 289 7.73 -1.36 -0.41
CA SER A 289 6.57 -0.64 0.11
C SER A 289 5.36 -1.55 0.09
N ALA A 290 4.77 -1.79 1.23
CA ALA A 290 3.61 -2.67 1.35
C ALA A 290 2.37 -2.11 0.64
N ARG A 291 2.24 -0.78 0.53
CA ARG A 291 1.05 -0.10 -0.01
C ARG A 291 1.43 1.21 -0.68
N PRO A 292 0.74 1.57 -1.78
CA PRO A 292 0.88 2.89 -2.37
C PRO A 292 0.29 3.97 -1.46
N GLN A 293 0.77 5.19 -1.61
CA GLN A 293 0.29 6.37 -0.92
C GLN A 293 -0.34 7.33 -1.92
N THR A 294 -1.39 8.03 -1.51
CA THR A 294 -2.00 9.06 -2.36
C THR A 294 -1.13 10.30 -2.34
N ALA A 295 -0.58 10.64 -3.50
CA ALA A 295 0.24 11.82 -3.73
C ALA A 295 -0.57 12.87 -4.49
N VAL A 296 -0.58 14.10 -3.96
CA VAL A 296 -1.19 15.27 -4.60
C VAL A 296 -0.09 16.17 -5.10
N PHE A 297 0.04 16.24 -6.40
CA PHE A 297 0.97 17.14 -7.09
C PHE A 297 0.24 18.42 -7.42
N ARG A 298 0.70 19.51 -6.86
CA ARG A 298 0.29 20.87 -7.16
C ARG A 298 -1.22 21.09 -7.36
N GLY A 299 -1.63 22.27 -7.00
CA GLY A 299 -2.92 22.87 -7.19
C GLY A 299 -2.78 24.36 -6.95
N MET A 300 -3.80 25.11 -7.31
CA MET A 300 -3.87 26.53 -6.98
C MET A 300 -4.43 26.73 -5.57
N ILE A 301 -3.87 27.72 -4.86
CA ILE A 301 -4.46 28.26 -3.65
C ILE A 301 -5.11 29.58 -4.03
N GLY A 302 -6.42 29.56 -4.28
CA GLY A 302 -7.12 30.74 -4.81
C GLY A 302 -6.65 31.11 -6.22
N HIS A 303 -6.65 32.39 -6.53
CA HIS A 303 -6.24 32.90 -7.86
C HIS A 303 -4.73 33.14 -8.01
N SER A 304 -3.91 32.87 -6.97
CA SER A 304 -2.54 33.43 -6.92
C SER A 304 -1.56 32.48 -6.33
N MET A 305 -1.31 31.39 -6.39
CA MET A 305 -0.08 30.67 -5.97
C MET A 305 -0.12 29.18 -6.23
N VAL A 306 0.87 28.75 -6.91
CA VAL A 306 1.21 27.34 -7.10
C VAL A 306 1.82 26.82 -5.80
N ASN A 307 1.19 25.87 -5.15
CA ASN A 307 1.83 25.11 -4.08
C ASN A 307 3.00 24.31 -4.68
N SER A 308 4.24 24.60 -4.27
CA SER A 308 5.44 23.91 -4.78
C SER A 308 5.67 22.55 -4.14
N LYS A 309 4.84 22.15 -3.19
CA LYS A 309 5.02 20.92 -2.41
C LYS A 309 4.16 19.78 -2.96
N ILE A 310 4.60 18.54 -2.71
CA ILE A 310 3.78 17.35 -2.90
C ILE A 310 3.16 17.00 -1.55
N LEU A 311 1.83 16.89 -1.51
CA LEU A 311 1.12 16.43 -0.33
C LEU A 311 0.95 14.91 -0.40
N LEU A 312 1.28 14.22 0.67
CA LEU A 312 1.11 12.77 0.79
C LEU A 312 0.11 12.45 1.88
N LEU A 313 -0.90 11.66 1.56
CA LEU A 313 -1.79 11.07 2.55
C LEU A 313 -1.20 9.72 2.99
N GLN A 314 -0.67 9.69 4.21
CA GLN A 314 -0.09 8.50 4.83
C GLN A 314 -1.03 7.96 5.91
N ARG A 315 -1.08 6.62 6.08
CA ARG A 315 -1.75 5.97 7.20
C ARG A 315 -0.93 6.12 8.50
N PRO A 316 -1.56 6.35 9.68
CA PRO A 316 -2.98 6.32 9.93
C PRO A 316 -3.71 7.67 9.69
N LYS A 317 -3.90 8.06 8.41
CA LYS A 317 -4.66 9.24 7.99
C LYS A 317 -4.02 10.59 8.40
N VAL A 318 -2.73 10.76 8.06
CA VAL A 318 -1.95 11.98 8.32
C VAL A 318 -1.39 12.52 7.00
N TRP A 319 -1.41 13.85 6.85
CA TRP A 319 -0.80 14.54 5.72
C TRP A 319 0.67 14.85 5.99
N TRP A 320 1.48 14.67 4.95
CA TRP A 320 2.91 14.95 4.93
C TRP A 320 3.24 15.81 3.72
N GLU A 321 4.29 16.63 3.83
CA GLU A 321 4.76 17.50 2.76
C GLU A 321 6.15 17.10 2.28
N LEU A 322 6.27 16.78 1.01
CA LEU A 322 7.54 16.61 0.29
C LEU A 322 7.87 17.88 -0.50
N GLU A 323 9.16 18.12 -0.72
CA GLU A 323 9.59 19.18 -1.60
C GLU A 323 9.20 18.87 -3.06
N GLY A 324 8.47 19.80 -3.66
CA GLY A 324 8.08 19.73 -5.07
C GLY A 324 9.15 20.27 -6.01
N PRO A 325 8.90 20.26 -7.33
CA PRO A 325 9.83 20.83 -8.29
C PRO A 325 9.94 22.33 -8.07
N GLN A 326 11.19 22.82 -8.07
CA GLN A 326 11.49 24.24 -7.89
C GLN A 326 11.30 25.03 -9.21
N VAL A 327 10.14 24.90 -9.83
CA VAL A 327 9.79 25.59 -11.06
C VAL A 327 8.40 26.21 -10.93
N PRO A 328 8.17 27.43 -11.42
CA PRO A 328 6.87 28.09 -11.38
C PRO A 328 5.91 27.52 -12.43
N LEU A 329 5.82 26.19 -12.53
CA LEU A 329 4.96 25.48 -13.45
C LEU A 329 3.67 25.05 -12.75
N ARG A 330 2.53 25.34 -13.34
CA ARG A 330 1.21 24.79 -13.01
C ARG A 330 0.91 23.64 -13.97
N PRO A 331 1.25 22.39 -13.63
CA PRO A 331 1.05 21.28 -14.55
C PRO A 331 -0.45 20.96 -14.63
N ASP A 332 -0.95 20.77 -15.85
CA ASP A 332 -2.33 20.36 -16.06
C ASP A 332 -2.50 18.86 -16.12
N CYS A 333 -1.42 18.13 -16.41
CA CYS A 333 -1.46 16.70 -16.62
C CYS A 333 -0.38 15.95 -15.87
N LEU A 334 -0.76 14.75 -15.44
CA LEU A 334 0.08 13.80 -14.73
C LEU A 334 -0.02 12.43 -15.41
N ALA A 335 1.12 11.84 -15.75
CA ALA A 335 1.21 10.48 -16.25
C ALA A 335 2.07 9.63 -15.29
N ILE A 336 1.63 8.41 -15.00
CA ILE A 336 2.36 7.47 -14.13
C ILE A 336 2.87 6.30 -14.97
N VAL A 337 4.17 6.04 -14.88
CA VAL A 337 4.83 4.92 -15.53
C VAL A 337 5.71 4.19 -14.52
N ASN A 338 5.34 2.98 -14.14
CA ASN A 338 6.08 2.16 -13.18
C ASN A 338 6.60 2.94 -11.96
N ASN A 339 5.68 3.63 -11.28
CA ASN A 339 5.99 4.43 -10.09
C ASN A 339 6.83 5.70 -10.33
N PHE A 340 7.07 6.11 -11.56
CA PHE A 340 7.56 7.44 -11.90
C PHE A 340 6.40 8.34 -12.29
N ALA A 341 6.40 9.58 -11.79
CA ALA A 341 5.38 10.56 -12.15
C ALA A 341 5.95 11.56 -13.17
N PHE A 342 5.24 11.74 -14.29
CA PHE A 342 5.57 12.73 -15.31
C PHE A 342 4.56 13.86 -15.21
N LEU A 343 5.05 15.08 -14.95
CA LEU A 343 4.28 16.32 -15.04
C LEU A 343 4.49 16.93 -16.42
N LEU A 344 3.41 17.18 -17.12
CA LEU A 344 3.45 17.60 -18.52
C LEU A 344 2.71 18.92 -18.71
N GLY A 345 3.35 19.86 -19.41
CA GLY A 345 2.75 21.11 -19.86
C GLY A 345 2.05 21.89 -18.77
N GLY A 346 0.93 22.50 -19.11
CA GLY A 346 0.18 23.37 -18.24
C GLY A 346 0.57 24.84 -18.43
N GLU A 347 0.61 25.62 -17.37
CA GLU A 347 0.91 27.04 -17.41
C GLU A 347 2.13 27.39 -16.58
N GLU A 348 2.94 28.34 -17.04
CA GLU A 348 4.03 28.92 -16.28
C GLU A 348 3.92 30.45 -16.24
N LEU A 349 4.39 31.04 -15.13
CA LEU A 349 4.39 32.48 -14.96
C LEU A 349 5.48 33.10 -15.84
N GLY A 350 5.08 33.92 -16.80
CA GLY A 350 5.98 34.66 -17.68
C GLY A 350 6.60 35.89 -17.02
N PRO A 351 7.60 36.50 -17.68
CA PRO A 351 8.24 37.73 -17.18
C PRO A 351 7.28 38.92 -17.17
N ASP A 352 6.19 38.86 -17.89
CA ASP A 352 5.09 39.84 -17.94
C ASP A 352 4.11 39.72 -16.75
N GLY A 353 4.31 38.72 -15.88
CA GLY A 353 3.42 38.45 -14.76
C GLY A 353 2.14 37.66 -15.14
N GLU A 354 2.00 37.27 -16.41
CA GLU A 354 0.85 36.50 -16.92
C GLU A 354 1.22 35.00 -17.03
N PHE A 355 0.21 34.14 -17.00
CA PHE A 355 0.39 32.71 -17.21
C PHE A 355 0.33 32.37 -18.70
N HIS A 356 1.35 31.64 -19.17
CA HIS A 356 1.48 31.15 -20.53
C HIS A 356 1.54 29.63 -20.58
N ALA A 357 0.96 29.03 -21.62
CA ALA A 357 1.05 27.60 -21.82
C ALA A 357 2.50 27.14 -21.96
N SER A 358 2.82 26.04 -21.34
CA SER A 358 4.18 25.45 -21.28
C SER A 358 4.29 24.18 -22.07
N SER A 359 5.47 23.92 -22.65
CA SER A 359 5.85 22.63 -23.25
C SER A 359 6.68 21.75 -22.34
N LYS A 360 7.02 22.24 -21.14
CA LYS A 360 7.98 21.59 -20.23
C LYS A 360 7.46 20.27 -19.69
N VAL A 361 8.38 19.31 -19.55
CA VAL A 361 8.09 17.99 -18.99
C VAL A 361 9.08 17.67 -17.88
N TYR A 362 8.56 17.23 -16.74
CA TYR A 362 9.38 16.85 -15.59
C TYR A 362 9.01 15.44 -15.13
N ARG A 363 10.02 14.64 -14.84
CA ARG A 363 9.88 13.31 -14.26
C ARG A 363 10.27 13.33 -12.79
N TYR A 364 9.40 12.83 -11.94
CA TYR A 364 9.63 12.62 -10.51
C TYR A 364 9.97 11.18 -10.21
N ASP A 365 11.01 10.96 -9.43
CA ASP A 365 11.43 9.65 -8.92
C ASP A 365 11.20 9.60 -7.40
N PRO A 366 10.19 8.85 -6.92
CA PRO A 366 9.89 8.75 -5.49
C PRO A 366 10.94 7.97 -4.69
N ARG A 367 11.83 7.21 -5.34
CA ARG A 367 12.91 6.45 -4.68
C ARG A 367 13.96 7.36 -4.05
N GLN A 368 14.19 8.51 -4.65
CA GLN A 368 15.22 9.48 -4.25
C GLN A 368 14.65 10.88 -4.00
N ASN A 369 13.33 11.04 -4.05
CA ASN A 369 12.67 12.36 -4.02
C ASN A 369 13.33 13.36 -4.97
N SER A 370 13.56 12.96 -6.21
CA SER A 370 14.32 13.74 -7.18
C SER A 370 13.52 14.04 -8.44
N TRP A 371 13.85 15.17 -9.06
CA TRP A 371 13.24 15.66 -10.28
C TRP A 371 14.23 15.70 -11.42
N LEU A 372 13.78 15.28 -12.60
CA LEU A 372 14.54 15.35 -13.84
C LEU A 372 13.70 16.07 -14.91
N ARG A 373 14.32 16.98 -15.64
CA ARG A 373 13.71 17.58 -16.82
C ARG A 373 13.90 16.64 -18.01
N MET A 374 12.80 16.38 -18.71
CA MET A 374 12.75 15.56 -19.92
C MET A 374 12.63 16.46 -21.15
N ALA A 375 12.63 15.86 -22.37
CA ALA A 375 12.43 16.62 -23.60
C ALA A 375 11.06 17.31 -23.60
N ASP A 376 11.07 18.59 -24.00
CA ASP A 376 9.88 19.42 -24.08
C ASP A 376 8.95 18.94 -25.22
N MET A 377 7.62 19.09 -25.04
CA MET A 377 6.64 18.89 -26.11
C MET A 377 6.92 19.82 -27.29
N SER A 378 6.55 19.41 -28.49
CA SER A 378 6.72 20.22 -29.70
C SER A 378 5.82 21.47 -29.68
N VAL A 379 4.68 21.41 -29.00
CA VAL A 379 3.72 22.50 -28.86
C VAL A 379 3.45 22.78 -27.38
N PRO A 380 3.58 24.03 -26.90
CA PRO A 380 3.15 24.38 -25.56
C PRO A 380 1.64 24.25 -25.45
N ARG A 381 1.17 23.56 -24.40
CA ARG A 381 -0.27 23.31 -24.22
C ARG A 381 -0.70 23.30 -22.77
N SER A 382 -1.89 23.84 -22.53
CA SER A 382 -2.63 23.74 -21.29
C SER A 382 -3.98 23.10 -21.51
N GLU A 383 -4.64 22.63 -20.44
CA GLU A 383 -5.97 22.04 -20.43
C GLU A 383 -6.16 20.92 -21.48
N PHE A 384 -5.13 20.11 -21.66
CA PHE A 384 -5.08 18.95 -22.56
C PHE A 384 -5.24 17.64 -21.78
N ALA A 385 -5.39 16.51 -22.47
CA ALA A 385 -5.47 15.19 -21.85
C ALA A 385 -4.21 14.38 -22.09
N VAL A 386 -3.90 13.47 -21.15
CA VAL A 386 -2.78 12.52 -21.29
C VAL A 386 -3.23 11.08 -21.06
N GLY A 387 -2.47 10.15 -21.63
CA GLY A 387 -2.59 8.73 -21.36
C GLY A 387 -1.31 7.99 -21.67
N VAL A 388 -1.07 6.90 -20.92
CA VAL A 388 0.12 6.05 -21.07
C VAL A 388 -0.26 4.74 -21.74
N ILE A 389 0.33 4.43 -22.89
CA ILE A 389 0.15 3.15 -23.57
C ILE A 389 1.52 2.54 -23.89
N GLY A 390 1.84 1.44 -23.26
CA GLY A 390 3.15 0.79 -23.39
C GLY A 390 4.28 1.73 -22.95
N LYS A 391 5.22 2.00 -23.85
CA LYS A 391 6.36 2.90 -23.60
C LYS A 391 6.08 4.37 -23.98
N PHE A 392 4.86 4.71 -24.35
CA PHE A 392 4.51 6.03 -24.85
C PHE A 392 3.56 6.79 -23.93
N ILE A 393 3.81 8.09 -23.77
CA ILE A 393 2.88 9.04 -23.16
C ILE A 393 2.28 9.87 -24.31
N TYR A 394 0.96 9.93 -24.39
CA TYR A 394 0.22 10.69 -25.38
C TYR A 394 -0.31 11.99 -24.79
N ALA A 395 -0.10 13.10 -25.50
CA ALA A 395 -0.65 14.42 -25.17
C ALA A 395 -1.63 14.83 -26.28
N VAL A 396 -2.90 15.05 -25.93
CA VAL A 396 -4.00 15.19 -26.88
C VAL A 396 -4.62 16.56 -26.78
N ALA A 397 -4.69 17.29 -27.91
CA ALA A 397 -5.40 18.57 -28.06
C ALA A 397 -4.92 19.63 -27.06
N GLY A 398 -5.82 20.40 -26.40
CA GLY A 398 -5.48 21.48 -25.47
C GLY A 398 -5.48 22.84 -26.13
N ARG A 399 -4.95 23.84 -25.40
CA ARG A 399 -4.90 25.24 -25.90
C ARG A 399 -3.67 25.99 -25.42
N THR A 400 -3.40 27.12 -26.09
CA THR A 400 -2.72 28.28 -25.53
C THR A 400 -3.74 29.39 -25.24
N ARG A 401 -3.29 30.58 -24.90
CA ARG A 401 -4.17 31.74 -24.76
C ARG A 401 -4.86 32.10 -26.07
N ASP A 402 -4.15 31.94 -27.18
CA ASP A 402 -4.56 32.42 -28.52
C ASP A 402 -5.18 31.33 -29.40
N GLU A 403 -4.80 30.07 -29.20
CA GLU A 403 -5.16 28.97 -30.09
C GLU A 403 -5.65 27.73 -29.32
N THR A 404 -6.56 27.00 -29.96
CA THR A 404 -7.01 25.66 -29.49
C THR A 404 -6.57 24.62 -30.49
N PHE A 405 -6.00 23.52 -29.96
CA PHE A 405 -5.37 22.48 -30.78
C PHE A 405 -6.26 21.25 -30.99
N TYR A 406 -5.98 20.53 -32.06
CA TYR A 406 -6.44 19.16 -32.33
C TYR A 406 -5.26 18.20 -32.49
N SER A 407 -4.01 18.69 -32.47
CA SER A 407 -2.83 17.86 -32.62
C SER A 407 -2.69 16.88 -31.44
N THR A 408 -2.19 15.69 -31.75
CA THR A 408 -1.80 14.69 -30.78
C THR A 408 -0.29 14.45 -30.93
N GLU A 409 0.42 14.49 -29.82
CA GLU A 409 1.83 14.12 -29.75
C GLU A 409 1.99 12.89 -28.88
N ARG A 410 2.96 12.04 -29.17
CA ARG A 410 3.40 10.98 -28.28
C ARG A 410 4.86 11.16 -27.89
N TYR A 411 5.16 10.87 -26.66
CA TYR A 411 6.50 10.86 -26.10
C TYR A 411 7.02 9.43 -26.01
N ASP A 412 8.12 9.12 -26.69
CA ASP A 412 8.86 7.88 -26.51
C ASP A 412 9.77 8.02 -25.29
N ILE A 413 9.43 7.32 -24.20
CA ILE A 413 10.16 7.40 -22.93
C ILE A 413 11.59 6.92 -23.09
N ALA A 414 11.85 5.89 -23.87
CA ALA A 414 13.19 5.35 -24.07
C ALA A 414 14.11 6.31 -24.84
N GLU A 415 13.55 6.98 -25.85
CA GLU A 415 14.29 7.87 -26.76
C GLU A 415 14.32 9.32 -26.28
N ASP A 416 13.56 9.67 -25.21
CA ASP A 416 13.36 11.05 -24.72
C ASP A 416 12.97 12.01 -25.86
N ARG A 417 11.96 11.64 -26.64
CA ARG A 417 11.58 12.36 -27.86
C ARG A 417 10.08 12.40 -28.07
N TRP A 418 9.60 13.57 -28.53
CA TRP A 418 8.22 13.78 -28.95
C TRP A 418 8.06 13.63 -30.47
N GLU A 419 6.91 13.10 -30.92
CA GLU A 419 6.52 13.04 -32.31
C GLU A 419 5.01 13.21 -32.44
N PHE A 420 4.56 13.81 -33.56
CA PHE A 420 3.13 13.92 -33.88
C PHE A 420 2.61 12.57 -34.37
N VAL A 421 1.39 12.25 -33.95
CA VAL A 421 0.62 11.07 -34.39
C VAL A 421 -0.71 11.48 -34.95
N GLU A 422 -1.64 10.53 -35.20
CA GLU A 422 -2.97 10.83 -35.74
C GLU A 422 -3.67 11.89 -34.86
N PRO A 423 -4.02 13.05 -35.46
CA PRO A 423 -4.60 14.15 -34.71
C PRO A 423 -6.01 13.83 -34.20
N TYR A 424 -6.39 14.44 -33.08
CA TYR A 424 -7.75 14.36 -32.54
C TYR A 424 -8.75 14.98 -33.55
N PRO A 425 -9.97 14.46 -33.67
CA PRO A 425 -10.90 14.88 -34.74
C PRO A 425 -11.32 16.36 -34.74
N VAL A 426 -11.25 17.04 -33.58
CA VAL A 426 -11.70 18.43 -33.41
C VAL A 426 -10.82 19.20 -32.44
N ASN A 427 -10.73 20.53 -32.61
CA ASN A 427 -10.09 21.41 -31.63
C ASN A 427 -10.84 21.36 -30.30
N LYS A 428 -10.15 21.11 -29.21
CA LYS A 428 -10.76 20.91 -27.90
C LYS A 428 -9.80 21.19 -26.74
N TYR A 429 -10.33 21.66 -25.61
CA TYR A 429 -9.61 21.84 -24.36
C TYR A 429 -10.51 21.54 -23.15
N GLY A 430 -9.95 21.43 -21.96
CA GLY A 430 -10.68 21.12 -20.72
C GLY A 430 -11.39 19.75 -20.76
N HIS A 431 -10.94 18.85 -21.63
CA HIS A 431 -11.36 17.46 -21.70
C HIS A 431 -10.48 16.59 -20.79
N GLU A 432 -10.93 15.38 -20.52
CA GLU A 432 -10.18 14.44 -19.68
C GLU A 432 -9.86 13.17 -20.47
N GLY A 433 -8.72 12.52 -20.13
CA GLY A 433 -8.27 11.31 -20.77
C GLY A 433 -7.84 10.24 -19.76
N THR A 434 -8.16 8.98 -20.06
CA THR A 434 -7.62 7.83 -19.30
C THR A 434 -7.47 6.62 -20.20
N VAL A 435 -6.58 5.71 -19.80
CA VAL A 435 -6.32 4.48 -20.56
C VAL A 435 -7.06 3.30 -19.95
N LEU A 436 -7.74 2.55 -20.80
CA LEU A 436 -8.38 1.29 -20.45
C LEU A 436 -8.09 0.24 -21.52
N ALA A 437 -7.61 -0.92 -21.11
CA ALA A 437 -7.27 -2.04 -22.00
C ALA A 437 -6.36 -1.65 -23.20
N GLY A 438 -5.34 -0.80 -22.93
CA GLY A 438 -4.37 -0.36 -23.94
C GLY A 438 -4.89 0.67 -24.94
N ARG A 439 -6.07 1.27 -24.71
CA ARG A 439 -6.66 2.31 -25.53
C ARG A 439 -6.89 3.57 -24.72
N LEU A 440 -6.68 4.74 -25.34
CA LEU A 440 -6.87 6.05 -24.70
C LEU A 440 -8.27 6.59 -25.00
N TYR A 441 -9.07 6.75 -23.97
CA TYR A 441 -10.41 7.34 -24.02
C TYR A 441 -10.35 8.81 -23.67
N ILE A 442 -10.98 9.66 -24.49
CA ILE A 442 -11.09 11.11 -24.30
C ILE A 442 -12.56 11.46 -24.17
N THR A 443 -12.92 12.20 -23.12
CA THR A 443 -14.31 12.56 -22.82
C THR A 443 -14.50 14.06 -22.63
N GLY A 444 -15.66 14.57 -22.99
CA GLY A 444 -16.10 15.93 -22.69
C GLY A 444 -15.26 17.04 -23.33
N GLY A 445 -15.05 18.13 -22.59
CA GLY A 445 -14.28 19.31 -22.98
C GLY A 445 -15.08 20.41 -23.66
N ILE A 446 -14.40 21.48 -24.04
CA ILE A 446 -14.95 22.67 -24.71
C ILE A 446 -14.46 22.70 -26.15
N THR A 447 -15.38 22.86 -27.09
CA THR A 447 -15.11 23.16 -28.49
C THR A 447 -15.37 24.65 -28.76
N SER A 448 -15.16 25.12 -30.00
CA SER A 448 -15.43 26.52 -30.36
C SER A 448 -16.85 26.99 -30.05
N SER A 449 -17.82 26.08 -29.96
CA SER A 449 -19.25 26.39 -29.85
C SER A 449 -19.88 26.07 -28.50
N SER A 450 -19.42 25.02 -27.80
CA SER A 450 -20.09 24.56 -26.58
C SER A 450 -19.29 23.51 -25.81
N THR A 451 -19.76 23.23 -24.59
CA THR A 451 -19.33 22.05 -23.82
C THR A 451 -19.81 20.77 -24.50
N SER A 452 -18.98 19.77 -24.54
CA SER A 452 -19.19 18.51 -25.27
C SER A 452 -19.52 17.34 -24.34
N LYS A 453 -20.31 16.39 -24.84
CA LYS A 453 -20.49 15.05 -24.22
C LYS A 453 -19.89 13.93 -25.08
N GLN A 454 -19.13 14.29 -26.10
CA GLN A 454 -18.51 13.35 -27.03
C GLN A 454 -17.44 12.49 -26.30
N VAL A 455 -17.37 11.24 -26.73
CA VAL A 455 -16.36 10.28 -26.30
C VAL A 455 -15.66 9.74 -27.53
N CYS A 456 -14.33 9.79 -27.54
CA CYS A 456 -13.50 9.20 -28.58
C CYS A 456 -12.48 8.27 -27.94
N VAL A 457 -12.15 7.20 -28.64
CA VAL A 457 -11.10 6.26 -28.26
C VAL A 457 -10.00 6.25 -29.31
N PHE A 458 -8.77 6.30 -28.85
CA PHE A 458 -7.56 6.12 -29.67
C PHE A 458 -7.03 4.70 -29.54
N ASP A 459 -6.85 4.03 -30.69
CA ASP A 459 -6.23 2.71 -30.79
C ASP A 459 -4.86 2.86 -31.50
N PRO A 460 -3.75 2.70 -30.80
CA PRO A 460 -2.41 2.89 -31.39
C PRO A 460 -1.98 1.75 -32.34
N GLY A 461 -2.64 0.58 -32.25
CA GLY A 461 -2.32 -0.60 -33.07
C GLY A 461 -3.09 -0.68 -34.39
N ARG A 462 -4.05 0.21 -34.62
CA ARG A 462 -4.87 0.21 -35.82
C ARG A 462 -4.29 1.19 -36.84
N GLU A 463 -3.86 0.72 -38.00
CA GLU A 463 -3.51 1.59 -39.14
C GLU A 463 -4.78 2.27 -39.69
N ALA A 464 -4.68 3.57 -39.98
CA ALA A 464 -5.75 4.31 -40.62
C ALA A 464 -6.01 3.73 -42.04
N GLY A 465 -7.02 2.87 -42.15
CA GLY A 465 -7.37 2.28 -43.46
C GLY A 465 -7.93 0.87 -43.48
N ALA A 466 -7.90 0.11 -42.38
CA ALA A 466 -8.35 -1.28 -42.38
C ALA A 466 -9.86 -1.46 -42.11
N GLY A 467 -10.74 -0.58 -42.63
CA GLY A 467 -12.17 -0.67 -42.32
C GLY A 467 -13.17 -0.06 -43.31
N ALA A 468 -12.74 0.36 -44.52
CA ALA A 468 -13.70 0.81 -45.54
C ALA A 468 -13.52 -0.07 -46.79
N GLY A 469 -14.44 -1.01 -46.99
CA GLY A 469 -14.64 -1.71 -48.27
C GLY A 469 -14.98 -0.73 -49.40
N PRO A 470 -14.72 -1.07 -50.69
CA PRO A 470 -14.80 -0.14 -51.78
C PRO A 470 -16.25 0.18 -52.14
N ALA A 471 -16.71 1.41 -51.88
CA ALA A 471 -17.85 2.00 -52.57
C ALA A 471 -17.29 2.73 -53.80
N GLY A 472 -17.62 2.24 -54.97
CA GLY A 472 -17.22 2.80 -56.26
C GLY A 472 -17.75 4.20 -56.49
N GLY A 473 -16.93 5.06 -57.13
CA GLY A 473 -17.35 6.37 -57.63
C GLY A 473 -16.21 7.23 -58.13
N SER A 474 -15.98 7.19 -59.43
CA SER A 474 -15.44 8.19 -60.39
C SER A 474 -14.23 9.07 -60.05
N ARG A 475 -13.28 9.01 -60.97
CA ARG A 475 -12.08 9.81 -61.17
C ARG A 475 -12.34 11.32 -61.24
N GLY A 476 -11.62 12.09 -60.45
CA GLY A 476 -11.36 13.51 -60.66
C GLY A 476 -9.87 13.77 -60.43
N ALA A 477 -9.16 14.14 -61.48
CA ALA A 477 -7.75 14.48 -61.49
C ALA A 477 -7.52 15.85 -60.83
N GLY A 478 -6.80 15.87 -59.72
CA GLY A 478 -6.30 17.09 -59.10
C GLY A 478 -5.10 16.74 -58.23
N GLY A 479 -3.92 17.14 -58.68
CA GLY A 479 -2.63 16.84 -58.04
C GLY A 479 -2.58 17.37 -56.58
N ARG A 480 -2.40 16.45 -55.65
CA ARG A 480 -1.90 16.71 -54.31
C ARG A 480 -0.64 15.92 -54.11
N SER A 481 0.40 16.60 -53.66
CA SER A 481 1.66 16.01 -53.24
C SER A 481 1.41 14.85 -52.25
N PRO A 482 2.19 13.78 -52.27
CA PRO A 482 2.03 12.69 -51.35
C PRO A 482 2.35 13.19 -49.91
N LEU A 483 1.37 13.12 -49.04
CA LEU A 483 1.58 13.25 -47.60
C LEU A 483 2.53 12.13 -47.13
N PRO A 484 3.48 12.40 -46.22
CA PRO A 484 4.38 11.38 -45.70
C PRO A 484 3.59 10.31 -44.92
N ALA A 485 4.13 9.10 -44.99
CA ALA A 485 3.61 7.83 -44.49
C ALA A 485 2.84 7.88 -43.18
N SER A 486 1.65 7.23 -43.19
CA SER A 486 0.84 6.69 -42.10
C SER A 486 1.14 7.22 -40.69
N HIS A 487 0.32 8.15 -40.19
CA HIS A 487 0.22 8.42 -38.76
C HIS A 487 -0.21 7.14 -38.05
N ALA A 488 0.56 6.70 -37.05
CA ALA A 488 0.26 5.52 -36.26
C ALA A 488 -0.99 5.78 -35.38
N GLY A 489 -1.97 4.87 -35.44
CA GLY A 489 -3.18 4.89 -34.63
C GLY A 489 -4.41 5.46 -35.34
N CYS A 490 -5.58 5.26 -34.75
CA CYS A 490 -6.83 5.83 -35.26
C CYS A 490 -7.78 6.22 -34.14
N TRP A 491 -8.62 7.24 -34.40
CA TRP A 491 -9.68 7.69 -33.50
C TRP A 491 -11.03 7.09 -33.92
N GLU A 492 -11.79 6.61 -32.92
CA GLU A 492 -13.15 6.07 -33.08
C GLU A 492 -14.09 6.77 -32.11
N ASN A 493 -15.29 7.11 -32.57
CA ASN A 493 -16.37 7.64 -31.72
C ASN A 493 -17.01 6.50 -30.92
N LYS A 494 -17.29 6.75 -29.65
CA LYS A 494 -18.04 5.88 -28.75
C LYS A 494 -19.33 6.55 -28.31
N SER A 495 -20.19 5.80 -27.61
CA SER A 495 -21.43 6.31 -27.04
C SER A 495 -21.15 7.52 -26.15
N LYS A 496 -21.99 8.57 -26.34
CA LYS A 496 -21.82 9.86 -25.68
C LYS A 496 -22.23 9.78 -24.22
N MET A 497 -21.53 10.52 -23.33
CA MET A 497 -21.95 10.73 -21.94
C MET A 497 -23.39 11.26 -21.86
N ASN A 498 -24.05 11.06 -20.72
CA ASN A 498 -25.37 11.63 -20.47
C ASN A 498 -25.30 13.16 -20.33
N TYR A 499 -24.23 13.68 -19.71
CA TYR A 499 -24.05 15.12 -19.50
C TYR A 499 -22.86 15.66 -20.29
N ALA A 500 -23.05 16.84 -20.93
CA ALA A 500 -21.96 17.61 -21.52
C ALA A 500 -21.17 18.27 -20.38
N ARG A 501 -19.85 18.02 -20.31
CA ARG A 501 -19.01 18.52 -19.22
C ARG A 501 -17.58 18.83 -19.65
N CYS A 502 -16.94 19.75 -18.91
CA CYS A 502 -15.52 20.08 -19.01
C CYS A 502 -14.91 20.19 -17.61
N PHE A 503 -13.58 20.14 -17.50
CA PHE A 503 -12.84 20.19 -16.22
C PHE A 503 -13.32 19.14 -15.21
N HIS A 504 -13.83 18.03 -15.71
CA HIS A 504 -14.16 16.83 -14.94
C HIS A 504 -12.94 15.94 -14.80
N LYS A 505 -13.03 14.93 -13.95
CA LYS A 505 -12.01 13.89 -13.86
C LYS A 505 -12.56 12.53 -14.27
N MET A 506 -11.70 11.74 -14.91
CA MET A 506 -12.01 10.39 -15.34
C MET A 506 -10.93 9.42 -14.87
N ILE A 507 -11.36 8.26 -14.37
CA ILE A 507 -10.44 7.20 -13.92
C ILE A 507 -10.94 5.84 -14.38
N SER A 508 -10.00 4.96 -14.74
CA SER A 508 -10.30 3.55 -15.00
C SER A 508 -10.24 2.74 -13.69
N HIS A 509 -11.28 1.97 -13.43
CA HIS A 509 -11.34 1.08 -12.29
C HIS A 509 -12.17 -0.16 -12.60
N ASN A 510 -11.68 -1.35 -12.26
CA ASN A 510 -12.36 -2.63 -12.49
C ASN A 510 -12.92 -2.81 -13.91
N GLY A 511 -12.12 -2.45 -14.93
CA GLY A 511 -12.51 -2.60 -16.35
C GLY A 511 -13.52 -1.58 -16.87
N LYS A 512 -13.88 -0.56 -16.08
CA LYS A 512 -14.82 0.51 -16.43
C LYS A 512 -14.20 1.89 -16.30
N LEU A 513 -14.83 2.91 -16.92
CA LEU A 513 -14.43 4.31 -16.80
C LEU A 513 -15.44 5.07 -15.94
N TYR A 514 -14.95 5.69 -14.89
CA TYR A 514 -15.76 6.52 -13.98
C TYR A 514 -15.46 7.99 -14.22
N VAL A 515 -16.51 8.79 -14.37
CA VAL A 515 -16.42 10.25 -14.60
C VAL A 515 -17.10 10.99 -13.47
N PHE A 516 -16.38 11.95 -12.91
CA PHE A 516 -16.81 12.71 -11.74
C PHE A 516 -16.83 14.21 -12.04
N GLY A 517 -17.92 14.88 -11.67
CA GLY A 517 -18.00 16.31 -11.59
C GLY A 517 -17.77 17.08 -12.90
N GLY A 518 -17.04 18.17 -12.78
CA GLY A 518 -16.77 19.12 -13.85
C GLY A 518 -17.78 20.27 -13.90
N VAL A 519 -17.78 21.01 -15.00
CA VAL A 519 -18.73 22.06 -15.31
C VAL A 519 -19.66 21.58 -16.41
N CYS A 520 -20.97 21.51 -16.14
CA CYS A 520 -21.96 20.95 -17.07
C CYS A 520 -22.50 21.94 -18.11
N VAL A 521 -22.46 23.24 -17.83
CA VAL A 521 -22.97 24.29 -18.78
C VAL A 521 -22.06 25.51 -18.73
N VAL A 522 -21.50 25.88 -19.85
CA VAL A 522 -20.85 27.18 -20.07
C VAL A 522 -21.79 28.08 -20.87
N LEU A 523 -22.56 28.90 -20.17
CA LEU A 523 -23.38 29.94 -20.84
C LEU A 523 -22.47 31.13 -21.15
N ARG A 524 -22.35 31.51 -22.42
CA ARG A 524 -21.54 32.64 -22.92
C ARG A 524 -21.87 34.02 -22.31
N ALA A 525 -23.02 34.17 -21.64
CA ALA A 525 -23.54 35.46 -21.18
C ALA A 525 -23.41 35.71 -19.67
N SER A 526 -23.16 34.70 -18.86
CA SER A 526 -22.85 34.83 -17.43
C SER A 526 -21.84 33.74 -17.05
N PHE A 527 -20.76 34.12 -16.41
CA PHE A 527 -19.74 33.20 -15.87
C PHE A 527 -20.23 32.39 -14.65
N GLU A 528 -21.51 32.10 -14.58
CA GLU A 528 -22.05 31.19 -13.57
C GLU A 528 -21.81 29.74 -14.00
N SER A 529 -20.61 29.28 -13.77
CA SER A 529 -20.22 27.88 -13.88
C SER A 529 -20.86 27.09 -12.75
N GLN A 530 -21.88 26.30 -13.03
CA GLN A 530 -22.40 25.36 -12.04
C GLN A 530 -21.59 24.07 -12.06
N GLY A 531 -20.87 23.80 -10.96
CA GLY A 531 -20.20 22.52 -10.75
C GLY A 531 -21.21 21.36 -10.83
N CYS A 532 -20.93 20.38 -11.65
CA CYS A 532 -21.77 19.21 -11.86
C CYS A 532 -21.59 18.21 -10.71
N PRO A 533 -22.63 17.80 -9.99
CA PRO A 533 -22.52 16.75 -8.98
C PRO A 533 -22.59 15.33 -9.59
N SER A 534 -22.96 15.18 -10.86
CA SER A 534 -23.26 13.88 -11.44
C SER A 534 -22.01 13.01 -11.60
N THR A 535 -22.19 11.73 -11.31
CA THR A 535 -21.23 10.66 -11.55
C THR A 535 -21.79 9.74 -12.64
N GLU A 536 -20.95 9.37 -13.59
CA GLU A 536 -21.31 8.43 -14.66
C GLU A 536 -20.24 7.33 -14.77
N VAL A 537 -20.67 6.12 -15.14
CA VAL A 537 -19.78 5.02 -15.46
C VAL A 537 -20.02 4.54 -16.90
N TYR A 538 -18.92 4.28 -17.60
CA TYR A 538 -18.93 3.70 -18.95
C TYR A 538 -18.53 2.24 -18.91
N ASP A 539 -19.32 1.40 -19.53
CA ASP A 539 -19.03 0.00 -19.78
C ASP A 539 -18.55 -0.15 -21.23
N PRO A 540 -17.26 -0.48 -21.46
CA PRO A 540 -16.72 -0.56 -22.81
C PRO A 540 -17.23 -1.75 -23.62
N ASP A 541 -17.69 -2.82 -22.95
CA ASP A 541 -18.20 -4.02 -23.61
C ASP A 541 -19.62 -3.80 -24.13
N ALA A 542 -20.44 -3.06 -23.39
CA ALA A 542 -21.79 -2.67 -23.79
C ALA A 542 -21.83 -1.40 -24.65
N ASP A 543 -20.76 -0.59 -24.66
CA ASP A 543 -20.71 0.78 -25.21
C ASP A 543 -21.82 1.68 -24.64
N GLU A 544 -22.05 1.63 -23.32
CA GLU A 544 -23.13 2.34 -22.64
C GLU A 544 -22.66 3.14 -21.42
N TRP A 545 -23.33 4.27 -21.16
CA TRP A 545 -23.14 5.12 -20.00
C TRP A 545 -24.29 4.98 -19.01
N THR A 546 -23.98 4.71 -17.75
CA THR A 546 -24.92 4.64 -16.64
C THR A 546 -24.68 5.77 -15.65
N ILE A 547 -25.75 6.45 -15.22
CA ILE A 547 -25.71 7.47 -14.16
C ILE A 547 -25.67 6.76 -12.81
N LEU A 548 -24.73 7.16 -11.97
CA LEU A 548 -24.52 6.67 -10.61
C LEU A 548 -24.98 7.72 -9.58
N ALA A 549 -24.82 7.39 -8.28
CA ALA A 549 -25.09 8.32 -7.20
C ALA A 549 -24.27 9.61 -7.37
N SER A 550 -24.96 10.76 -7.28
CA SER A 550 -24.33 12.07 -7.41
C SER A 550 -23.48 12.40 -6.19
N MET A 551 -22.38 13.15 -6.42
CA MET A 551 -21.58 13.71 -5.32
C MET A 551 -22.46 14.61 -4.43
N PRO A 552 -22.19 14.65 -3.11
CA PRO A 552 -22.89 15.57 -2.19
C PRO A 552 -22.78 17.03 -2.62
N ILE A 553 -21.60 17.42 -3.13
CA ILE A 553 -21.33 18.78 -3.64
C ILE A 553 -20.62 18.67 -4.97
N GLY A 554 -21.23 19.26 -6.03
CA GLY A 554 -20.63 19.33 -7.36
C GLY A 554 -19.36 20.19 -7.36
N ARG A 555 -18.33 19.74 -8.06
CA ARG A 555 -17.02 20.41 -8.13
C ARG A 555 -16.31 20.19 -9.46
N SER A 556 -15.41 21.11 -9.79
CA SER A 556 -14.51 21.04 -10.95
C SER A 556 -13.05 21.20 -10.52
N GLY A 557 -12.09 20.85 -11.37
CA GLY A 557 -10.66 20.97 -11.06
C GLY A 557 -10.20 20.13 -9.86
N HIS A 558 -11.03 19.19 -9.40
CA HIS A 558 -10.71 18.25 -8.33
C HIS A 558 -9.74 17.18 -8.80
N GLY A 559 -9.05 16.52 -7.85
CA GLY A 559 -8.24 15.35 -8.13
C GLY A 559 -9.01 14.05 -7.89
N VAL A 560 -8.60 12.96 -8.57
CA VAL A 560 -9.18 11.62 -8.38
C VAL A 560 -8.08 10.58 -8.25
N ALA A 561 -8.22 9.65 -7.31
CA ALA A 561 -7.33 8.50 -7.16
C ALA A 561 -8.10 7.28 -6.65
N VAL A 562 -7.57 6.08 -6.91
CA VAL A 562 -8.09 4.84 -6.32
C VAL A 562 -7.26 4.49 -5.10
N LEU A 563 -7.94 4.22 -3.98
CA LEU A 563 -7.33 3.73 -2.76
C LEU A 563 -8.24 2.67 -2.12
N ASP A 564 -7.72 1.49 -1.78
CA ASP A 564 -8.44 0.40 -1.13
C ASP A 564 -9.79 0.03 -1.82
N ARG A 565 -9.80 -0.06 -3.15
CA ARG A 565 -10.98 -0.32 -4.01
C ARG A 565 -12.02 0.81 -4.05
N GLN A 566 -11.82 1.88 -3.31
CA GLN A 566 -12.67 3.06 -3.36
C GLN A 566 -12.06 4.14 -4.26
N ILE A 567 -12.89 5.01 -4.81
CA ILE A 567 -12.46 6.14 -5.62
C ILE A 567 -12.53 7.40 -4.76
N MET A 568 -11.40 8.04 -4.54
CA MET A 568 -11.28 9.28 -3.79
C MET A 568 -11.41 10.48 -4.72
N VAL A 569 -12.17 11.49 -4.30
CA VAL A 569 -12.29 12.80 -4.96
C VAL A 569 -11.81 13.88 -3.99
N LEU A 570 -10.76 14.62 -4.36
CA LEU A 570 -10.04 15.54 -3.50
C LEU A 570 -10.17 16.98 -4.00
N GLY A 571 -10.46 17.91 -3.10
CA GLY A 571 -10.40 19.35 -3.38
C GLY A 571 -11.33 19.84 -4.48
N GLY A 572 -10.86 20.82 -5.26
CA GLY A 572 -11.54 21.43 -6.38
C GLY A 572 -12.37 22.66 -6.02
N LEU A 573 -12.90 23.32 -7.05
CA LEU A 573 -13.81 24.44 -6.96
C LEU A 573 -15.27 23.96 -6.91
N CYS A 574 -15.96 24.24 -5.81
CA CYS A 574 -17.36 23.87 -5.62
C CYS A 574 -18.30 24.82 -6.36
N TYR A 575 -19.54 24.36 -6.60
CA TYR A 575 -20.58 25.15 -7.30
C TYR A 575 -20.92 26.48 -6.62
N ASN A 576 -20.64 26.61 -5.31
CA ASN A 576 -20.84 27.84 -4.53
C ASN A 576 -19.68 28.84 -4.63
N GLY A 577 -18.71 28.58 -5.52
CA GLY A 577 -17.53 29.43 -5.72
C GLY A 577 -16.43 29.31 -4.67
N HIS A 578 -16.53 28.33 -3.76
CA HIS A 578 -15.52 28.10 -2.73
C HIS A 578 -14.58 26.95 -3.10
N TYR A 579 -13.29 27.13 -2.87
CA TYR A 579 -12.31 26.06 -2.95
C TYR A 579 -12.46 25.09 -1.79
N SER A 580 -12.34 23.81 -2.07
CA SER A 580 -12.52 22.73 -1.08
C SER A 580 -11.18 22.13 -0.64
N ASP A 581 -11.15 21.70 0.60
CA ASP A 581 -10.12 20.86 1.20
C ASP A 581 -10.66 19.47 1.55
N SER A 582 -11.94 19.21 1.29
CA SER A 582 -12.58 17.95 1.65
C SER A 582 -12.21 16.81 0.71
N ILE A 583 -12.22 15.60 1.26
CA ILE A 583 -12.07 14.35 0.53
C ILE A 583 -13.40 13.61 0.61
N LEU A 584 -13.90 13.23 -0.57
CA LEU A 584 -15.05 12.36 -0.69
C LEU A 584 -14.58 10.99 -1.17
N THR A 585 -15.18 9.92 -0.69
CA THR A 585 -14.93 8.57 -1.17
C THR A 585 -16.19 8.00 -1.82
N PHE A 586 -16.02 7.41 -2.98
CA PHE A 586 -17.07 6.71 -3.71
C PHE A 586 -16.81 5.22 -3.67
N ASP A 587 -17.80 4.47 -3.23
CA ASP A 587 -17.80 3.02 -3.25
C ASP A 587 -18.51 2.54 -4.53
N PRO A 588 -17.78 1.99 -5.52
CA PRO A 588 -18.38 1.55 -6.78
C PRO A 588 -19.31 0.36 -6.63
N ASP A 589 -19.07 -0.53 -5.65
CA ASP A 589 -19.86 -1.74 -5.44
C ASP A 589 -21.22 -1.41 -4.82
N ASP A 590 -21.23 -0.49 -3.84
CA ASP A 590 -22.43 -0.04 -3.15
C ASP A 590 -23.12 1.15 -3.84
N ASN A 591 -22.48 1.79 -4.82
CA ASN A 591 -22.92 3.04 -5.46
C ASN A 591 -23.25 4.13 -4.44
N LYS A 592 -22.35 4.36 -3.47
CA LYS A 592 -22.54 5.30 -2.37
C LYS A 592 -21.35 6.21 -2.17
N TRP A 593 -21.65 7.46 -1.76
CA TRP A 593 -20.65 8.42 -1.32
C TRP A 593 -20.49 8.38 0.20
N LYS A 594 -19.26 8.55 0.68
CA LYS A 594 -18.90 8.73 2.08
C LYS A 594 -18.14 10.03 2.24
N GLU A 595 -18.45 10.77 3.30
CA GLU A 595 -17.77 11.98 3.72
C GLU A 595 -16.99 11.71 5.01
N ASP A 596 -15.95 12.51 5.27
CA ASP A 596 -15.16 12.50 6.52
C ASP A 596 -14.48 11.15 6.84
N GLU A 597 -14.32 10.26 5.87
CA GLU A 597 -13.54 9.03 6.05
C GLU A 597 -12.04 9.32 6.16
N TYR A 598 -11.58 10.40 5.53
CA TYR A 598 -10.20 10.86 5.55
C TYR A 598 -10.10 12.30 6.09
N PRO A 599 -8.95 12.68 6.69
CA PRO A 599 -8.74 14.04 7.16
C PRO A 599 -8.72 15.00 5.97
N ARG A 600 -9.20 16.20 6.19
CA ARG A 600 -9.16 17.27 5.18
C ARG A 600 -7.73 17.54 4.75
N MET A 601 -7.55 17.97 3.50
CA MET A 601 -6.25 18.42 3.02
C MET A 601 -5.75 19.63 3.83
N PRO A 602 -4.42 19.81 3.97
CA PRO A 602 -3.85 20.93 4.70
C PRO A 602 -4.20 22.31 4.10
N CYS A 603 -4.59 22.34 2.84
CA CYS A 603 -4.98 23.56 2.14
C CYS A 603 -6.07 23.27 1.09
N LYS A 604 -6.81 24.32 0.76
CA LYS A 604 -7.85 24.30 -0.27
C LYS A 604 -7.21 24.46 -1.64
N LEU A 605 -7.32 23.44 -2.49
CA LEU A 605 -6.64 23.38 -3.77
C LEU A 605 -7.63 23.16 -4.92
N ASP A 606 -7.30 23.75 -6.08
CA ASP A 606 -7.95 23.55 -7.37
C ASP A 606 -6.89 23.19 -8.44
N GLY A 607 -7.30 22.51 -9.50
CA GLY A 607 -6.40 22.04 -10.56
C GLY A 607 -5.44 20.95 -10.08
N LEU A 608 -5.89 20.06 -9.19
CA LEU A 608 -5.09 19.02 -8.57
C LEU A 608 -4.73 17.92 -9.57
N GLN A 609 -3.46 17.48 -9.48
CA GLN A 609 -3.03 16.22 -10.08
C GLN A 609 -2.78 15.20 -8.96
N VAL A 610 -3.53 14.12 -8.97
CA VAL A 610 -3.51 13.12 -7.90
C VAL A 610 -3.19 11.74 -8.47
N CYS A 611 -2.35 11.00 -7.77
CA CYS A 611 -2.02 9.62 -8.12
C CYS A 611 -1.68 8.79 -6.89
N SER A 612 -1.52 7.49 -7.11
CA SER A 612 -1.01 6.56 -6.12
C SER A 612 0.43 6.18 -6.47
N LEU A 613 1.37 6.36 -5.52
CA LEU A 613 2.79 6.05 -5.67
C LEU A 613 3.30 5.26 -4.47
N HIS A 614 4.27 4.40 -4.72
CA HIS A 614 5.04 3.73 -3.67
C HIS A 614 6.24 4.59 -3.28
N PHE A 615 6.44 4.79 -1.99
CA PHE A 615 7.58 5.50 -1.43
C PHE A 615 8.35 4.60 -0.47
N PRO A 616 9.69 4.63 -0.47
CA PRO A 616 10.46 4.03 0.60
C PRO A 616 10.21 4.80 1.90
N GLU A 617 10.07 4.09 3.02
CA GLU A 617 9.77 4.72 4.31
C GLU A 617 10.90 5.63 4.78
N TYR A 618 12.17 5.26 4.52
CA TYR A 618 13.33 6.09 4.85
C TYR A 618 13.34 7.47 4.13
N VAL A 619 12.71 7.57 2.96
CA VAL A 619 12.52 8.87 2.27
C VAL A 619 11.53 9.72 3.05
N LEU A 620 10.52 9.11 3.63
CA LEU A 620 9.46 9.78 4.37
C LEU A 620 9.87 10.21 5.78
N GLU A 621 10.86 9.54 6.39
CA GLU A 621 11.37 9.91 7.73
C GLU A 621 11.96 11.33 7.78
N HIS A 622 12.41 11.86 6.64
CA HIS A 622 12.96 13.22 6.50
C HIS A 622 11.89 14.27 6.12
N VAL A 623 10.63 13.88 6.06
CA VAL A 623 9.51 14.69 5.61
C VAL A 623 8.80 15.35 6.80
N ARG A 624 8.35 16.61 6.61
CA ARG A 624 7.61 17.33 7.63
C ARG A 624 6.17 16.87 7.67
N ARG A 625 5.70 16.53 8.87
CA ARG A 625 4.28 16.28 9.13
C ARG A 625 3.52 17.61 9.03
N CYS A 626 2.42 17.65 8.28
CA CYS A 626 1.54 18.81 8.25
C CYS A 626 0.84 18.94 9.62
N SER A 627 0.94 20.12 10.21
CA SER A 627 0.31 20.46 11.49
C SER A 627 -1.20 20.63 11.36
#